data_7bd496d0cd0037454de6ce89a4b3cbfc
#
_entry.id   7bd496d0cd0037454de6ce89a4b3cbfc
#
_cell.length_a   1.000
_cell.length_b   1.000
_cell.length_c   1.000
_cell.angle_alpha   90.00
_cell.angle_beta   90.00
_cell.angle_gamma   90.00
#
_symmetry.space_group_name_H-M   'P 1'
#
loop_
_entity.id
_entity.type
_entity.pdbx_description
1 polymer ?
#
loop_
_entity_poly.entity_id
_entity_poly.type
_entity_poly.pdbx_seq_one_letter_code
_entity_poly.pdbx_strand_id
1 'polypeptide(L)'
;QWPTPYAWDYMRSRLRSAYGKDLGLYMRATTNPGGAGHAWVKKMFIDPAPAGKAFWATDIESSKVIKFPKGHSKEGQPLFKRRFIPASLFDNPYLSEEGDYEAMLLSLPEHQRKQLLEGNWDINEGAAFPEFDRTKHVIERFDIPKSWTRFRACDYGYGSYTGVLWFTMAPDEQLIVYRELYVSKVTASDLADLVLQAEVEDGGMRYGVLDSSLWHKRGDTGPSLAEQMNMKGCRWRPSDRSRGSRVAGKNEIHRRLKVDEFVEKPMLVFMDNCVNTIAQIPAIPLDKKNPEDVDTKAEDHLYDALRYGIMTRPRSSIWDYNPAKQRSGFQASDSTFGY
;
A
#
# COMPACT_ATOMS: atom_id res chain seq x y z
N GLN A 1 22.35 6.65 11.79
CA GLN A 1 20.95 7.13 11.86
C GLN A 1 20.39 6.93 13.27
N TRP A 2 19.59 7.88 13.72
CA TRP A 2 18.88 7.73 15.00
C TRP A 2 17.73 6.73 14.84
N PRO A 3 17.54 5.79 15.75
CA PRO A 3 16.51 4.76 15.61
C PRO A 3 15.07 5.30 15.76
N THR A 4 14.91 6.48 16.37
CA THR A 4 13.63 7.12 16.61
C THR A 4 13.67 8.62 16.24
N PRO A 5 12.52 9.26 15.98
CA PRO A 5 12.46 10.69 15.70
C PRO A 5 12.76 11.59 16.90
N TYR A 6 12.89 11.03 18.10
CA TYR A 6 13.07 11.79 19.34
C TYR A 6 14.23 12.82 19.27
N ALA A 7 15.40 12.41 18.81
CA ALA A 7 16.55 13.31 18.72
C ALA A 7 16.30 14.47 17.74
N TRP A 8 15.63 14.20 16.61
CA TRP A 8 15.21 15.22 15.66
C TRP A 8 14.26 16.24 16.30
N ASP A 9 13.21 15.78 16.96
CA ASP A 9 12.22 16.66 17.60
C ASP A 9 12.81 17.41 18.80
N TYR A 10 13.69 16.78 19.56
CA TYR A 10 14.43 17.45 20.64
C TYR A 10 15.30 18.59 20.10
N MET A 11 16.12 18.35 19.08
CA MET A 11 16.98 19.39 18.48
C MET A 11 16.13 20.53 17.90
N ARG A 12 15.02 20.21 17.23
CA ARG A 12 14.08 21.19 16.71
C ARG A 12 13.47 22.07 17.81
N SER A 13 13.20 21.51 18.99
CA SER A 13 12.72 22.26 20.14
C SER A 13 13.72 23.31 20.66
N ARG A 14 15.02 23.15 20.32
CA ARG A 14 16.09 24.08 20.67
C ARG A 14 16.37 25.15 19.62
N LEU A 15 15.71 25.08 18.49
CA LEU A 15 15.86 26.03 17.40
C LEU A 15 15.23 27.38 17.79
N ARG A 16 16.04 28.28 18.33
CA ARG A 16 15.65 29.60 18.84
C ARG A 16 16.65 30.66 18.40
N SER A 17 16.20 31.89 18.21
CA SER A 17 17.05 33.04 17.98
C SER A 17 16.59 34.20 18.84
N ALA A 18 17.52 34.94 19.41
CA ALA A 18 17.28 36.21 20.06
C ALA A 18 17.04 37.35 19.07
N TYR A 19 17.44 37.16 17.80
CA TYR A 19 17.32 38.13 16.73
C TYR A 19 16.00 38.06 15.97
N GLY A 20 15.04 37.27 16.45
CA GLY A 20 13.64 37.25 16.05
C GLY A 20 13.37 36.96 14.57
N LYS A 21 12.66 37.89 13.91
CA LYS A 21 12.03 37.63 12.60
C LYS A 21 12.98 37.65 11.39
N ASP A 22 14.18 38.17 11.55
CA ASP A 22 15.12 38.39 10.43
C ASP A 22 15.95 37.19 10.04
N LEU A 23 16.02 36.20 10.92
CA LEU A 23 16.69 34.91 10.64
C LEU A 23 15.67 33.79 10.44
N GLY A 24 15.57 33.31 9.21
CA GLY A 24 14.79 32.12 8.88
C GLY A 24 15.40 30.90 9.57
N LEU A 25 14.85 30.51 10.73
CA LEU A 25 15.30 29.34 11.48
C LEU A 25 14.88 28.05 10.76
N TYR A 26 15.86 27.22 10.45
CA TYR A 26 15.61 25.90 9.85
C TYR A 26 16.62 24.87 10.37
N MET A 27 16.27 23.61 10.23
CA MET A 27 17.14 22.47 10.53
C MET A 27 17.33 21.63 9.29
N ARG A 28 18.56 21.23 9.04
CA ARG A 28 18.91 20.30 7.94
C ARG A 28 19.60 19.08 8.52
N ALA A 29 19.40 17.95 7.88
CA ALA A 29 20.14 16.72 8.14
C ALA A 29 20.33 15.98 6.83
N THR A 30 21.42 15.21 6.77
CA THR A 30 21.68 14.26 5.68
C THR A 30 21.48 12.85 6.20
N THR A 31 20.97 11.98 5.36
CA THR A 31 20.74 10.58 5.68
C THR A 31 20.65 9.75 4.41
N ASN A 32 21.01 8.49 4.50
CA ASN A 32 20.86 7.52 3.43
C ASN A 32 19.68 6.58 3.73
N PRO A 33 19.08 5.96 2.71
CA PRO A 33 18.17 4.84 2.91
C PRO A 33 18.81 3.70 3.72
N GLY A 34 17.99 2.87 4.33
CA GLY A 34 18.46 1.78 5.19
C GLY A 34 18.80 2.22 6.61
N GLY A 35 19.18 1.27 7.47
CA GLY A 35 19.52 1.51 8.87
C GLY A 35 18.31 1.74 9.79
N ALA A 36 18.61 1.90 11.09
CA ALA A 36 17.61 1.90 12.16
C ALA A 36 16.56 3.02 12.07
N GLY A 37 16.89 4.13 11.42
CA GLY A 37 16.00 5.29 11.27
C GLY A 37 15.18 5.33 9.98
N HIS A 38 15.36 4.35 9.09
CA HIS A 38 14.77 4.36 7.75
C HIS A 38 13.25 4.62 7.77
N ALA A 39 12.52 3.84 8.56
CA ALA A 39 11.06 3.88 8.57
C ALA A 39 10.49 5.26 9.00
N TRP A 40 11.02 5.85 10.10
CA TRP A 40 10.51 7.13 10.56
C TRP A 40 10.93 8.29 9.66
N VAL A 41 12.15 8.25 9.09
CA VAL A 41 12.60 9.28 8.13
C VAL A 41 11.74 9.23 6.88
N LYS A 42 11.50 8.04 6.34
CA LYS A 42 10.64 7.84 5.18
C LYS A 42 9.23 8.39 5.43
N LYS A 43 8.57 7.95 6.50
CA LYS A 43 7.22 8.40 6.87
C LYS A 43 7.13 9.91 7.16
N MET A 44 8.19 10.51 7.70
CA MET A 44 8.19 11.92 8.09
C MET A 44 8.54 12.88 6.94
N PHE A 45 9.38 12.48 5.98
CA PHE A 45 9.96 13.39 5.00
C PHE A 45 9.75 13.00 3.54
N ILE A 46 9.59 11.70 3.25
CA ILE A 46 9.59 11.19 1.87
C ILE A 46 8.17 10.87 1.40
N ASP A 47 7.43 10.05 2.15
CA ASP A 47 6.07 9.64 1.78
C ASP A 47 5.06 10.79 1.66
N PRO A 48 5.14 11.89 2.46
CA PRO A 48 4.10 12.91 2.42
C PRO A 48 4.05 13.77 1.16
N ALA A 49 5.13 13.86 0.39
CA ALA A 49 5.17 14.67 -0.83
C ALA A 49 6.26 14.24 -1.81
N PRO A 50 6.11 14.53 -3.10
CA PRO A 50 7.15 14.31 -4.10
C PRO A 50 8.46 15.01 -3.72
N ALA A 51 9.59 14.43 -4.15
CA ALA A 51 10.92 14.96 -3.93
C ALA A 51 11.03 16.45 -4.35
N GLY A 52 11.72 17.25 -3.56
CA GLY A 52 11.91 18.69 -3.80
C GLY A 52 10.73 19.58 -3.43
N LYS A 53 9.53 19.05 -3.26
CA LYS A 53 8.35 19.86 -2.87
C LYS A 53 8.29 20.07 -1.36
N ALA A 54 7.98 21.32 -0.95
CA ALA A 54 7.72 21.64 0.44
C ALA A 54 6.27 21.32 0.80
N PHE A 55 6.06 20.66 1.95
CA PHE A 55 4.74 20.30 2.45
C PHE A 55 4.57 20.69 3.92
N TRP A 56 3.33 20.81 4.38
CA TRP A 56 3.05 21.04 5.78
C TRP A 56 3.34 19.79 6.61
N ALA A 57 4.08 19.96 7.70
CA ALA A 57 4.46 18.85 8.57
C ALA A 57 3.25 18.09 9.09
N THR A 58 3.31 16.78 8.97
CA THR A 58 2.30 15.85 9.45
C THR A 58 2.80 15.13 10.70
N ASP A 59 1.89 14.76 11.55
CA ASP A 59 2.14 13.84 12.66
C ASP A 59 2.41 12.43 12.13
N ILE A 60 3.40 11.75 12.69
CA ILE A 60 3.84 10.43 12.20
C ILE A 60 2.75 9.35 12.36
N GLU A 61 1.97 9.41 13.45
CA GLU A 61 0.99 8.36 13.74
C GLU A 61 -0.31 8.60 13.00
N SER A 62 -0.84 9.83 13.10
CA SER A 62 -2.14 10.17 12.55
C SER A 62 -2.10 10.64 11.09
N SER A 63 -0.92 10.92 10.52
CA SER A 63 -0.70 11.53 9.19
C SER A 63 -1.43 12.87 8.99
N LYS A 64 -1.97 13.47 10.06
CA LYS A 64 -2.66 14.75 10.01
C LYS A 64 -1.67 15.91 10.08
N VAL A 65 -1.99 17.00 9.38
CA VAL A 65 -1.19 18.23 9.44
C VAL A 65 -1.12 18.75 10.88
N ILE A 66 0.09 18.98 11.37
CA ILE A 66 0.33 19.54 12.71
C ILE A 66 -0.06 21.02 12.68
N LYS A 67 -0.97 21.40 13.57
CA LYS A 67 -1.53 22.75 13.65
C LYS A 67 -1.26 23.40 15.00
N PHE A 68 -1.31 24.73 15.06
CA PHE A 68 -1.29 25.45 16.31
C PHE A 68 -2.45 25.03 17.20
N PRO A 69 -2.18 24.78 18.51
CA PRO A 69 -3.20 24.29 19.44
C PRO A 69 -4.25 25.35 19.76
N LYS A 70 -5.36 24.88 20.33
CA LYS A 70 -6.44 25.74 20.82
C LYS A 70 -5.91 26.78 21.83
N GLY A 71 -6.35 28.02 21.70
CA GLY A 71 -5.90 29.14 22.54
C GLY A 71 -4.63 29.86 22.06
N HIS A 72 -4.00 29.43 20.98
CA HIS A 72 -2.87 30.12 20.38
C HIS A 72 -3.36 31.20 19.39
N SER A 73 -2.63 32.32 19.26
CA SER A 73 -2.99 33.41 18.31
C SER A 73 -3.11 33.00 16.84
N LYS A 74 -2.51 31.87 16.48
CA LYS A 74 -2.57 31.26 15.15
C LYS A 74 -3.30 29.91 15.18
N GLU A 75 -4.26 29.75 16.08
CA GLU A 75 -5.02 28.51 16.23
C GLU A 75 -5.50 27.95 14.88
N GLY A 76 -5.33 26.64 14.67
CA GLY A 76 -5.77 25.94 13.48
C GLY A 76 -4.88 26.09 12.24
N GLN A 77 -3.94 27.04 12.23
CA GLN A 77 -2.99 27.17 11.13
C GLN A 77 -1.90 26.10 11.20
N PRO A 78 -1.37 25.62 10.04
CA PRO A 78 -0.25 24.69 10.01
C PRO A 78 1.01 25.23 10.69
N LEU A 79 1.75 24.36 11.41
CA LEU A 79 2.87 24.80 12.25
C LEU A 79 4.12 25.16 11.45
N PHE A 80 4.62 24.26 10.60
CA PHE A 80 5.86 24.43 9.83
C PHE A 80 5.87 23.52 8.62
N LYS A 81 6.80 23.79 7.69
CA LYS A 81 7.00 22.99 6.49
C LYS A 81 8.20 22.06 6.62
N ARG A 82 8.13 20.94 5.91
CA ARG A 82 9.24 20.00 5.65
C ARG A 82 9.49 19.93 4.15
N ARG A 83 10.68 19.48 3.79
CA ARG A 83 11.06 19.19 2.41
C ARG A 83 12.10 18.08 2.42
N PHE A 84 11.94 17.10 1.55
CA PHE A 84 12.97 16.14 1.21
C PHE A 84 13.67 16.59 -0.08
N ILE A 85 14.99 16.62 -0.07
CA ILE A 85 15.80 16.92 -1.25
C ILE A 85 16.63 15.68 -1.52
N PRO A 86 16.32 14.94 -2.61
CA PRO A 86 17.14 13.80 -3.01
C PRO A 86 18.51 14.28 -3.44
N ALA A 87 19.52 13.44 -3.24
CA ALA A 87 20.85 13.62 -3.76
C ALA A 87 21.38 12.25 -4.19
N SER A 88 21.92 12.16 -5.38
CA SER A 88 22.59 11.00 -5.94
C SER A 88 24.12 11.17 -5.92
N LEU A 89 24.83 10.08 -6.11
CA LEU A 89 26.29 10.15 -6.30
C LEU A 89 26.67 11.11 -7.43
N PHE A 90 25.90 11.10 -8.52
CA PHE A 90 26.14 11.89 -9.73
C PHE A 90 25.90 13.40 -9.56
N ASP A 91 25.26 13.82 -8.46
CA ASP A 91 25.11 15.23 -8.12
C ASP A 91 26.41 15.84 -7.53
N ASN A 92 27.40 14.98 -7.21
CA ASN A 92 28.70 15.41 -6.70
C ASN A 92 29.81 15.11 -7.72
N PRO A 93 30.25 16.12 -8.50
CA PRO A 93 31.26 15.91 -9.54
C PRO A 93 32.59 15.35 -9.02
N TYR A 94 32.98 15.68 -7.79
CA TYR A 94 34.23 15.19 -7.19
C TYR A 94 34.20 13.67 -6.90
N LEU A 95 33.04 13.07 -6.67
CA LEU A 95 32.93 11.63 -6.45
C LEU A 95 32.69 10.83 -7.73
N SER A 96 32.16 11.48 -8.78
CA SER A 96 31.90 10.86 -10.06
C SER A 96 33.14 10.84 -10.98
N GLU A 97 34.08 11.79 -10.83
CA GLU A 97 35.29 11.86 -11.65
C GLU A 97 36.36 10.79 -11.29
N GLU A 98 36.46 10.43 -9.99
CA GLU A 98 37.48 9.45 -9.54
C GLU A 98 37.05 8.00 -9.76
N GLY A 99 35.74 7.69 -9.87
CA GLY A 99 35.19 6.37 -10.17
C GLY A 99 35.38 5.29 -9.10
N ASP A 100 36.32 5.45 -8.19
CA ASP A 100 36.62 4.44 -7.15
C ASP A 100 35.47 4.26 -6.16
N TYR A 101 34.80 5.34 -5.80
CA TYR A 101 33.66 5.27 -4.87
C TYR A 101 32.44 4.61 -5.55
N GLU A 102 32.20 4.92 -6.83
CA GLU A 102 31.18 4.25 -7.62
C GLU A 102 31.47 2.75 -7.75
N ALA A 103 32.70 2.37 -8.06
CA ALA A 103 33.10 0.97 -8.14
C ALA A 103 32.89 0.22 -6.81
N MET A 104 33.19 0.88 -5.70
CA MET A 104 32.93 0.32 -4.35
C MET A 104 31.41 0.09 -4.15
N LEU A 105 30.57 1.07 -4.48
CA LEU A 105 29.12 0.92 -4.36
C LEU A 105 28.55 -0.16 -5.29
N LEU A 106 29.08 -0.29 -6.50
CA LEU A 106 28.71 -1.33 -7.47
C LEU A 106 29.05 -2.74 -6.99
N SER A 107 30.07 -2.89 -6.13
CA SER A 107 30.47 -4.17 -5.54
C SER A 107 29.57 -4.64 -4.42
N LEU A 108 28.69 -3.77 -3.90
CA LEU A 108 27.76 -4.10 -2.82
C LEU A 108 26.63 -5.02 -3.31
N PRO A 109 26.00 -5.78 -2.39
CA PRO A 109 24.77 -6.51 -2.69
C PRO A 109 23.70 -5.59 -3.31
N GLU A 110 22.89 -6.13 -4.23
CA GLU A 110 21.95 -5.35 -5.04
C GLU A 110 21.05 -4.42 -4.20
N HIS A 111 20.53 -4.88 -3.08
CA HIS A 111 19.69 -4.05 -2.20
C HIS A 111 20.43 -2.85 -1.61
N GLN A 112 21.71 -3.04 -1.17
CA GLN A 112 22.54 -1.94 -0.64
C GLN A 112 22.95 -0.97 -1.76
N ARG A 113 23.27 -1.50 -2.95
CA ARG A 113 23.57 -0.68 -4.12
C ARG A 113 22.40 0.23 -4.48
N LYS A 114 21.19 -0.29 -4.57
CA LYS A 114 19.99 0.51 -4.83
C LYS A 114 19.70 1.54 -3.73
N GLN A 115 19.99 1.22 -2.47
CA GLN A 115 19.86 2.17 -1.38
C GLN A 115 20.90 3.30 -1.44
N LEU A 116 22.16 2.99 -1.67
CA LEU A 116 23.25 3.94 -1.51
C LEU A 116 23.60 4.65 -2.83
N LEU A 117 23.57 3.96 -3.97
CA LEU A 117 23.87 4.53 -5.27
C LEU A 117 22.66 5.26 -5.87
N GLU A 118 21.49 4.64 -5.80
CA GLU A 118 20.26 5.19 -6.39
C GLU A 118 19.45 6.04 -5.39
N GLY A 119 19.83 6.03 -4.10
CA GLY A 119 19.08 6.73 -3.06
C GLY A 119 17.65 6.23 -2.87
N ASN A 120 17.40 4.95 -3.17
CA ASN A 120 16.07 4.38 -3.16
C ASN A 120 15.60 4.09 -1.72
N TRP A 121 14.54 4.78 -1.30
CA TRP A 121 13.93 4.66 0.01
C TRP A 121 12.85 3.58 0.12
N ASP A 122 12.48 2.95 -0.97
CA ASP A 122 11.47 1.90 -0.98
C ASP A 122 12.08 0.49 -0.81
N ILE A 123 13.41 0.38 -0.80
CA ILE A 123 14.11 -0.88 -0.64
C ILE A 123 14.52 -1.08 0.81
N ASN A 124 13.93 -2.10 1.45
CA ASN A 124 14.31 -2.60 2.76
C ASN A 124 14.90 -4.01 2.63
N GLU A 125 15.99 -4.27 3.36
CA GLU A 125 16.47 -5.66 3.54
C GLU A 125 15.38 -6.49 4.21
N GLY A 126 15.00 -7.60 3.55
CA GLY A 126 13.90 -8.44 4.03
C GLY A 126 12.49 -7.94 3.69
N ALA A 127 12.35 -6.93 2.82
CA ALA A 127 11.04 -6.55 2.27
C ALA A 127 10.40 -7.70 1.51
N ALA A 128 9.09 -7.86 1.67
CA ALA A 128 8.35 -8.91 0.99
C ALA A 128 8.21 -8.65 -0.53
N PHE A 129 8.29 -7.39 -0.96
CA PHE A 129 8.09 -6.98 -2.36
C PHE A 129 9.22 -6.07 -2.85
N PRO A 130 10.42 -6.62 -3.07
CA PRO A 130 11.58 -5.84 -3.53
C PRO A 130 11.44 -5.31 -4.96
N GLU A 131 10.48 -5.82 -5.74
CA GLU A 131 10.19 -5.37 -7.11
C GLU A 131 9.46 -4.03 -7.13
N PHE A 132 8.88 -3.60 -6.00
CA PHE A 132 8.15 -2.34 -5.96
C PHE A 132 9.08 -1.17 -6.22
N ASP A 133 8.70 -0.35 -7.20
CA ASP A 133 9.40 0.86 -7.60
C ASP A 133 8.36 1.96 -7.85
N ARG A 134 8.44 3.06 -7.11
CA ARG A 134 7.46 4.15 -7.24
C ARG A 134 7.38 4.73 -8.65
N THR A 135 8.49 4.77 -9.36
CA THR A 135 8.51 5.32 -10.72
C THR A 135 7.77 4.46 -11.74
N LYS A 136 7.62 3.16 -11.44
CA LYS A 136 6.95 2.19 -12.32
C LYS A 136 5.54 1.84 -11.86
N HIS A 137 5.33 1.80 -10.53
CA HIS A 137 4.09 1.26 -9.95
C HIS A 137 3.12 2.33 -9.46
N VAL A 138 3.54 3.60 -9.38
CA VAL A 138 2.66 4.70 -8.99
C VAL A 138 2.35 5.56 -10.21
N ILE A 139 1.07 5.72 -10.48
CA ILE A 139 0.57 6.48 -11.63
C ILE A 139 -0.26 7.69 -11.16
N GLU A 140 -0.29 8.73 -11.97
CA GLU A 140 -1.18 9.86 -11.72
C GLU A 140 -2.65 9.42 -11.83
N ARG A 141 -3.49 10.09 -11.04
CA ARG A 141 -4.94 9.87 -11.09
C ARG A 141 -5.52 10.25 -12.44
N PHE A 142 -6.43 9.46 -12.92
CA PHE A 142 -7.20 9.71 -14.11
C PHE A 142 -8.66 9.28 -13.94
N ASP A 143 -9.54 9.78 -14.79
CA ASP A 143 -10.95 9.40 -14.78
C ASP A 143 -11.12 7.99 -15.37
N ILE A 144 -11.54 7.05 -14.52
CA ILE A 144 -11.70 5.65 -14.91
C ILE A 144 -12.90 5.51 -15.84
N PRO A 145 -12.74 4.94 -17.04
CA PRO A 145 -13.84 4.70 -17.97
C PRO A 145 -14.98 3.89 -17.31
N LYS A 146 -16.22 4.25 -17.57
CA LYS A 146 -17.39 3.56 -16.99
C LYS A 146 -17.50 2.10 -17.39
N SER A 147 -16.91 1.71 -18.51
CA SER A 147 -16.87 0.34 -19.02
C SER A 147 -15.90 -0.57 -18.28
N TRP A 148 -14.97 0.00 -17.49
CA TRP A 148 -14.01 -0.80 -16.75
C TRP A 148 -14.63 -1.40 -15.50
N THR A 149 -14.34 -2.67 -15.26
CA THR A 149 -14.85 -3.38 -14.10
C THR A 149 -14.24 -2.82 -12.83
N ARG A 150 -15.11 -2.40 -11.88
CA ARG A 150 -14.72 -1.95 -10.55
C ARG A 150 -15.13 -2.99 -9.51
N PHE A 151 -14.27 -3.19 -8.54
CA PHE A 151 -14.52 -4.04 -7.37
C PHE A 151 -13.69 -3.56 -6.19
N ARG A 152 -13.97 -4.07 -5.01
CA ARG A 152 -13.25 -3.70 -3.80
C ARG A 152 -12.86 -4.90 -2.96
N ALA A 153 -11.88 -4.70 -2.05
CA ALA A 153 -11.55 -5.69 -1.03
C ALA A 153 -11.27 -4.99 0.30
N CYS A 154 -11.54 -5.67 1.39
CA CYS A 154 -11.42 -5.14 2.74
C CYS A 154 -10.82 -6.17 3.68
N ASP A 155 -9.85 -5.71 4.48
CA ASP A 155 -9.45 -6.35 5.72
C ASP A 155 -9.91 -5.49 6.88
N TYR A 156 -10.80 -6.03 7.73
CA TYR A 156 -11.48 -5.28 8.78
C TYR A 156 -10.89 -5.55 10.16
N GLY A 157 -10.48 -4.49 10.85
CA GLY A 157 -10.11 -4.50 12.24
C GLY A 157 -10.78 -3.37 13.02
N TYR A 158 -11.41 -3.65 14.17
CA TYR A 158 -11.93 -2.60 15.05
C TYR A 158 -10.84 -2.05 15.98
N GLY A 159 -10.09 -2.93 16.63
CA GLY A 159 -8.98 -2.58 17.53
C GLY A 159 -7.68 -2.26 16.83
N SER A 160 -7.56 -2.64 15.58
CA SER A 160 -6.48 -2.34 14.63
C SER A 160 -6.99 -1.45 13.52
N TYR A 161 -6.20 -1.27 12.47
CA TYR A 161 -6.67 -0.56 11.28
C TYR A 161 -7.58 -1.45 10.42
N THR A 162 -8.48 -0.80 9.71
CA THR A 162 -9.26 -1.37 8.61
C THR A 162 -8.71 -0.83 7.30
N GLY A 163 -8.33 -1.72 6.39
CA GLY A 163 -7.92 -1.37 5.03
C GLY A 163 -9.01 -1.72 4.02
N VAL A 164 -9.48 -0.75 3.25
CA VAL A 164 -10.34 -0.98 2.08
C VAL A 164 -9.62 -0.47 0.85
N LEU A 165 -9.52 -1.32 -0.17
CA LEU A 165 -8.95 -0.98 -1.47
C LEU A 165 -9.99 -1.13 -2.57
N TRP A 166 -10.03 -0.15 -3.46
CA TRP A 166 -10.84 -0.19 -4.68
C TRP A 166 -9.97 -0.43 -5.89
N PHE A 167 -10.42 -1.35 -6.71
CA PHE A 167 -9.72 -1.82 -7.89
C PHE A 167 -10.50 -1.56 -9.15
N THR A 168 -9.79 -1.27 -10.22
CA THR A 168 -10.31 -1.38 -11.58
C THR A 168 -9.37 -2.21 -12.43
N MET A 169 -9.91 -2.82 -13.47
CA MET A 169 -9.13 -3.63 -14.41
C MET A 169 -9.19 -3.00 -15.80
N ALA A 170 -8.03 -2.63 -16.31
CA ALA A 170 -7.87 -2.13 -17.67
C ALA A 170 -8.12 -3.25 -18.71
N PRO A 171 -8.37 -2.91 -19.98
CA PRO A 171 -8.63 -3.90 -21.04
C PRO A 171 -7.51 -4.93 -21.26
N ASP A 172 -6.28 -4.56 -20.94
CA ASP A 172 -5.08 -5.40 -21.02
C ASP A 172 -4.80 -6.20 -19.74
N GLU A 173 -5.80 -6.29 -18.85
CA GLU A 173 -5.75 -6.98 -17.56
C GLU A 173 -4.79 -6.35 -16.52
N GLN A 174 -4.28 -5.14 -16.76
CA GLN A 174 -3.58 -4.39 -15.73
C GLN A 174 -4.56 -4.06 -14.60
N LEU A 175 -4.16 -4.39 -13.37
CA LEU A 175 -4.93 -4.11 -12.16
C LEU A 175 -4.48 -2.77 -11.59
N ILE A 176 -5.43 -1.88 -11.35
CA ILE A 176 -5.17 -0.54 -10.82
C ILE A 176 -5.89 -0.39 -9.50
N VAL A 177 -5.13 -0.12 -8.44
CA VAL A 177 -5.69 0.32 -7.15
C VAL A 177 -5.91 1.82 -7.25
N TYR A 178 -7.17 2.26 -7.30
CA TYR A 178 -7.48 3.66 -7.59
C TYR A 178 -7.95 4.47 -6.38
N ARG A 179 -8.28 3.79 -5.28
CA ARG A 179 -8.73 4.43 -4.03
C ARG A 179 -8.40 3.53 -2.86
N GLU A 180 -8.11 4.14 -1.71
CA GLU A 180 -7.97 3.46 -0.44
C GLU A 180 -8.80 4.15 0.65
N LEU A 181 -9.20 3.38 1.65
CA LEU A 181 -9.68 3.86 2.95
C LEU A 181 -8.89 3.13 4.04
N TYR A 182 -8.22 3.90 4.89
CA TYR A 182 -7.39 3.36 5.97
C TYR A 182 -7.75 4.04 7.27
N VAL A 183 -8.54 3.35 8.10
CA VAL A 183 -9.17 3.89 9.30
C VAL A 183 -9.12 2.90 10.46
N SER A 184 -9.21 3.39 11.68
CA SER A 184 -9.27 2.57 12.89
C SER A 184 -10.46 2.97 13.75
N LYS A 185 -10.90 2.07 14.65
CA LYS A 185 -11.99 2.29 15.62
C LYS A 185 -13.33 2.63 14.95
N VAL A 186 -13.57 2.05 13.77
CA VAL A 186 -14.82 2.20 13.03
C VAL A 186 -15.64 0.92 13.16
N THR A 187 -16.92 1.04 13.50
CA THR A 187 -17.82 -0.13 13.57
C THR A 187 -18.12 -0.68 12.17
N ALA A 188 -18.54 -1.93 12.06
CA ALA A 188 -18.93 -2.52 10.78
C ALA A 188 -20.05 -1.71 10.09
N SER A 189 -20.97 -1.19 10.87
CA SER A 189 -22.06 -0.32 10.38
C SER A 189 -21.55 0.99 9.80
N ASP A 190 -20.68 1.69 10.53
CA ASP A 190 -20.13 2.97 10.07
C ASP A 190 -19.17 2.79 8.87
N LEU A 191 -18.43 1.67 8.86
CA LEU A 191 -17.59 1.33 7.69
C LEU A 191 -18.45 1.13 6.44
N ALA A 192 -19.60 0.48 6.57
CA ALA A 192 -20.53 0.32 5.44
C ALA A 192 -20.96 1.67 4.87
N ASP A 193 -21.28 2.64 5.74
CA ASP A 193 -21.66 3.99 5.31
C ASP A 193 -20.51 4.73 4.62
N LEU A 194 -19.29 4.65 5.18
CA LEU A 194 -18.08 5.25 4.56
C LEU A 194 -17.78 4.66 3.19
N VAL A 195 -17.91 3.34 3.04
CA VAL A 195 -17.68 2.64 1.77
C VAL A 195 -18.73 3.05 0.74
N LEU A 196 -20.01 3.06 1.11
CA LEU A 196 -21.09 3.46 0.20
C LEU A 196 -20.96 4.94 -0.22
N GLN A 197 -20.59 5.82 0.72
CA GLN A 197 -20.32 7.22 0.41
C GLN A 197 -19.17 7.39 -0.59
N ALA A 198 -18.09 6.62 -0.42
CA ALA A 198 -16.95 6.65 -1.33
C ALA A 198 -17.27 6.17 -2.75
N GLU A 199 -18.35 5.40 -2.93
CA GLU A 199 -18.75 4.79 -4.20
C GLU A 199 -19.85 5.55 -4.95
N VAL A 200 -20.34 6.67 -4.42
CA VAL A 200 -21.47 7.43 -5.02
C VAL A 200 -21.23 7.77 -6.49
N GLU A 201 -20.00 8.15 -6.84
CA GLU A 201 -19.62 8.56 -8.19
C GLU A 201 -19.09 7.43 -9.08
N ASP A 202 -18.88 6.24 -8.53
CA ASP A 202 -18.21 5.15 -9.25
C ASP A 202 -19.10 4.43 -10.30
N GLY A 203 -20.39 4.70 -10.30
CA GLY A 203 -21.33 4.10 -11.26
C GLY A 203 -21.64 2.62 -11.00
N GLY A 204 -21.25 2.10 -9.84
CA GLY A 204 -21.52 0.77 -9.34
C GLY A 204 -20.30 -0.12 -9.21
N MET A 205 -20.35 -1.01 -8.20
CA MET A 205 -19.33 -2.02 -7.91
C MET A 205 -19.82 -3.39 -8.37
N ARG A 206 -18.97 -4.13 -9.09
CA ARG A 206 -19.30 -5.50 -9.49
C ARG A 206 -19.44 -6.42 -8.28
N TYR A 207 -18.54 -6.28 -7.30
CA TYR A 207 -18.56 -6.99 -6.02
C TYR A 207 -17.59 -6.37 -5.01
N GLY A 208 -17.74 -6.76 -3.74
CA GLY A 208 -16.77 -6.55 -2.68
C GLY A 208 -16.31 -7.87 -2.08
N VAL A 209 -15.06 -7.93 -1.64
CA VAL A 209 -14.47 -9.09 -0.93
C VAL A 209 -14.05 -8.67 0.46
N LEU A 210 -14.41 -9.46 1.45
CA LEU A 210 -14.14 -9.17 2.85
C LEU A 210 -13.54 -10.42 3.51
N ASP A 211 -12.71 -10.23 4.53
CA ASP A 211 -12.17 -11.36 5.29
C ASP A 211 -13.31 -12.31 5.72
N SER A 212 -13.16 -13.58 5.36
CA SER A 212 -14.18 -14.61 5.62
C SER A 212 -14.46 -14.86 7.11
N SER A 213 -13.57 -14.46 8.04
CA SER A 213 -13.84 -14.57 9.49
C SER A 213 -15.02 -13.71 9.96
N LEU A 214 -15.35 -12.68 9.19
CA LEU A 214 -16.41 -11.75 9.55
C LEU A 214 -17.83 -12.30 9.31
N TRP A 215 -17.96 -13.46 8.66
CA TRP A 215 -19.21 -14.22 8.56
C TRP A 215 -19.45 -15.10 9.78
N HIS A 216 -18.44 -15.30 10.65
CA HIS A 216 -18.65 -16.05 11.88
C HIS A 216 -19.49 -15.22 12.85
N LYS A 217 -20.56 -15.81 13.35
CA LYS A 217 -21.41 -15.18 14.36
C LYS A 217 -20.65 -15.11 15.68
N ARG A 218 -20.74 -13.98 16.34
CA ARG A 218 -20.18 -13.77 17.68
C ARG A 218 -21.33 -13.88 18.68
N GLY A 219 -21.48 -15.06 19.30
CA GLY A 219 -22.56 -15.37 20.22
C GLY A 219 -23.79 -16.00 19.53
N ASP A 220 -24.79 -16.36 20.31
CA ASP A 220 -25.98 -17.12 19.86
C ASP A 220 -27.02 -16.28 19.14
N THR A 221 -26.95 -14.95 19.22
CA THR A 221 -27.98 -14.06 18.68
C THR A 221 -27.38 -12.91 17.86
N GLY A 222 -27.99 -12.66 16.70
CA GLY A 222 -27.70 -11.51 15.87
C GLY A 222 -26.93 -11.81 14.57
N PRO A 223 -26.90 -10.84 13.63
CA PRO A 223 -26.17 -10.97 12.37
C PRO A 223 -24.66 -10.87 12.58
N SER A 224 -23.89 -11.59 11.77
CA SER A 224 -22.44 -11.44 11.67
C SER A 224 -22.05 -10.02 11.23
N LEU A 225 -20.79 -9.61 11.40
CA LEU A 225 -20.34 -8.29 10.97
C LEU A 225 -20.51 -8.08 9.46
N ALA A 226 -20.27 -9.13 8.67
CA ALA A 226 -20.48 -9.09 7.22
C ALA A 226 -21.98 -8.96 6.86
N GLU A 227 -22.86 -9.67 7.57
CA GLU A 227 -24.32 -9.55 7.38
C GLU A 227 -24.82 -8.15 7.74
N GLN A 228 -24.29 -7.53 8.81
CA GLN A 228 -24.65 -6.14 9.19
C GLN A 228 -24.31 -5.15 8.06
N MET A 229 -23.12 -5.26 7.45
CA MET A 229 -22.75 -4.45 6.31
C MET A 229 -23.63 -4.71 5.08
N ASN A 230 -23.92 -5.99 4.81
CA ASN A 230 -24.75 -6.40 3.68
C ASN A 230 -26.19 -5.88 3.80
N MET A 231 -26.74 -5.85 5.02
CA MET A 231 -28.09 -5.30 5.30
C MET A 231 -28.17 -3.80 5.02
N LYS A 232 -27.08 -3.06 5.14
CA LYS A 232 -26.98 -1.65 4.75
C LYS A 232 -26.81 -1.42 3.23
N GLY A 233 -26.76 -2.49 2.44
CA GLY A 233 -26.52 -2.42 0.99
C GLY A 233 -25.04 -2.45 0.61
N CYS A 234 -24.12 -2.39 1.55
CA CYS A 234 -22.68 -2.55 1.31
C CYS A 234 -22.36 -4.05 1.19
N ARG A 235 -22.56 -4.59 -0.02
CA ARG A 235 -22.49 -6.03 -0.29
C ARG A 235 -21.06 -6.55 -0.35
N TRP A 236 -20.83 -7.66 0.38
CA TRP A 236 -19.55 -8.36 0.45
C TRP A 236 -19.73 -9.84 0.20
N ARG A 237 -18.67 -10.47 -0.31
CA ARG A 237 -18.51 -11.93 -0.38
C ARG A 237 -17.26 -12.33 0.41
N PRO A 238 -17.18 -13.56 0.94
CA PRO A 238 -16.02 -14.01 1.70
C PRO A 238 -14.78 -14.13 0.83
N SER A 239 -13.62 -13.82 1.44
CA SER A 239 -12.31 -14.09 0.86
C SER A 239 -11.99 -15.59 0.87
N ASP A 240 -11.09 -16.01 -0.01
CA ASP A 240 -10.56 -17.37 -0.02
C ASP A 240 -9.63 -17.61 1.19
N ARG A 241 -9.91 -18.66 1.95
CA ARG A 241 -9.11 -19.16 3.08
C ARG A 241 -8.59 -20.57 2.87
N SER A 242 -8.63 -21.08 1.66
CA SER A 242 -8.05 -22.37 1.36
C SER A 242 -6.57 -22.44 1.75
N ARG A 243 -6.10 -23.64 2.11
CA ARG A 243 -4.70 -23.85 2.49
C ARG A 243 -3.77 -23.37 1.37
N GLY A 244 -2.80 -22.52 1.72
CA GLY A 244 -1.85 -21.95 0.76
C GLY A 244 -2.34 -20.67 0.05
N SER A 245 -3.59 -20.20 0.30
CA SER A 245 -4.12 -18.98 -0.35
C SER A 245 -3.30 -17.72 -0.04
N ARG A 246 -2.66 -17.62 1.15
CA ARG A 246 -1.78 -16.51 1.49
C ARG A 246 -0.52 -16.50 0.62
N VAL A 247 0.17 -17.64 0.52
CA VAL A 247 1.38 -17.79 -0.30
C VAL A 247 1.06 -17.57 -1.78
N ALA A 248 -0.04 -18.16 -2.26
CA ALA A 248 -0.50 -17.97 -3.64
C ALA A 248 -0.78 -16.49 -3.94
N GLY A 249 -1.42 -15.77 -3.01
CA GLY A 249 -1.71 -14.35 -3.15
C GLY A 249 -0.46 -13.49 -3.13
N LYS A 250 0.51 -13.77 -2.24
CA LYS A 250 1.82 -13.11 -2.23
C LYS A 250 2.54 -13.30 -3.57
N ASN A 251 2.61 -14.54 -4.07
CA ASN A 251 3.26 -14.85 -5.34
C ASN A 251 2.58 -14.16 -6.52
N GLU A 252 1.25 -14.01 -6.49
CA GLU A 252 0.52 -13.29 -7.53
C GLU A 252 0.80 -11.77 -7.48
N ILE A 253 0.99 -11.20 -6.28
CA ILE A 253 1.44 -9.81 -6.13
C ILE A 253 2.83 -9.64 -6.75
N HIS A 254 3.80 -10.51 -6.39
CA HIS A 254 5.14 -10.52 -7.00
C HIS A 254 5.09 -10.55 -8.52
N ARG A 255 4.34 -11.50 -9.07
CA ARG A 255 4.21 -11.68 -10.52
C ARG A 255 3.68 -10.40 -11.20
N ARG A 256 2.74 -9.69 -10.56
CA ARG A 256 2.13 -8.49 -11.13
C ARG A 256 2.96 -7.23 -10.95
N LEU A 257 3.80 -7.18 -9.93
CA LEU A 257 4.76 -6.09 -9.73
C LEU A 257 6.00 -6.25 -10.62
N LYS A 258 6.33 -7.49 -11.03
CA LYS A 258 7.53 -7.74 -11.80
C LYS A 258 7.48 -7.08 -13.17
N VAL A 259 8.56 -6.38 -13.52
CA VAL A 259 8.83 -5.81 -14.84
C VAL A 259 10.18 -6.35 -15.28
N ASP A 260 10.23 -7.06 -16.37
CA ASP A 260 11.45 -7.62 -16.95
C ASP A 260 11.43 -7.45 -18.48
N GLU A 261 12.41 -8.03 -19.18
CA GLU A 261 12.55 -7.96 -20.62
C GLU A 261 11.36 -8.57 -21.41
N PHE A 262 10.55 -9.42 -20.76
CA PHE A 262 9.36 -10.03 -21.36
C PHE A 262 8.07 -9.29 -20.97
N VAL A 263 8.12 -8.50 -19.89
CA VAL A 263 6.98 -7.76 -19.35
C VAL A 263 7.35 -6.28 -19.30
N GLU A 264 6.99 -5.56 -20.33
CA GLU A 264 7.38 -4.14 -20.51
C GLU A 264 6.81 -3.19 -19.43
N LYS A 265 5.69 -3.58 -18.80
CA LYS A 265 5.03 -2.77 -17.78
C LYS A 265 4.48 -3.64 -16.63
N PRO A 266 4.38 -3.08 -15.41
CA PRO A 266 3.79 -3.82 -14.30
C PRO A 266 2.29 -4.06 -14.54
N MET A 267 1.81 -5.23 -14.11
CA MET A 267 0.40 -5.60 -14.18
C MET A 267 -0.38 -5.25 -12.91
N LEU A 268 0.28 -4.57 -11.96
CA LEU A 268 -0.30 -3.98 -10.75
C LEU A 268 0.28 -2.59 -10.55
N VAL A 269 -0.59 -1.59 -10.52
CA VAL A 269 -0.21 -0.19 -10.28
C VAL A 269 -1.18 0.46 -9.28
N PHE A 270 -0.73 1.56 -8.70
CA PHE A 270 -1.45 2.30 -7.67
C PHE A 270 -1.59 3.76 -8.11
N MET A 271 -2.77 4.33 -7.98
CA MET A 271 -2.92 5.77 -8.17
C MET A 271 -2.28 6.53 -7.00
N ASP A 272 -1.75 7.70 -7.27
CA ASP A 272 -0.96 8.54 -6.35
C ASP A 272 -1.69 8.94 -5.05
N ASN A 273 -3.02 8.82 -5.02
CA ASN A 273 -3.85 9.06 -3.84
C ASN A 273 -3.91 7.86 -2.87
N CYS A 274 -3.39 6.69 -3.25
CA CYS A 274 -3.31 5.51 -2.38
C CYS A 274 -2.05 5.56 -1.50
N VAL A 275 -1.92 6.65 -0.74
CA VAL A 275 -0.67 7.01 -0.05
C VAL A 275 -0.22 6.00 1.00
N ASN A 276 -1.19 5.39 1.73
CA ASN A 276 -0.87 4.39 2.75
C ASN A 276 -0.45 3.07 2.11
N THR A 277 -1.14 2.63 1.06
CA THR A 277 -0.78 1.41 0.32
C THR A 277 0.60 1.54 -0.32
N ILE A 278 0.88 2.68 -0.98
CA ILE A 278 2.17 2.99 -1.59
C ILE A 278 3.30 3.01 -0.55
N ALA A 279 3.02 3.41 0.69
CA ALA A 279 4.00 3.41 1.77
C ALA A 279 4.19 2.02 2.40
N GLN A 280 3.11 1.24 2.59
CA GLN A 280 3.14 -0.03 3.31
C GLN A 280 3.66 -1.19 2.47
N ILE A 281 3.24 -1.33 1.20
CA ILE A 281 3.60 -2.49 0.37
C ILE A 281 5.13 -2.69 0.26
N PRO A 282 5.95 -1.68 -0.06
CA PRO A 282 7.41 -1.86 -0.09
C PRO A 282 8.06 -2.01 1.28
N ALA A 283 7.35 -1.66 2.36
CA ALA A 283 7.89 -1.70 3.72
C ALA A 283 7.57 -2.99 4.48
N ILE A 284 6.61 -3.79 3.99
CA ILE A 284 6.18 -5.00 4.70
C ILE A 284 7.29 -6.06 4.69
N PRO A 285 7.72 -6.58 5.87
CA PRO A 285 8.79 -7.56 5.94
C PRO A 285 8.30 -8.97 5.67
N LEU A 286 9.22 -9.84 5.26
CA LEU A 286 9.00 -11.29 5.26
C LEU A 286 8.92 -11.82 6.70
N ASP A 287 8.09 -12.85 6.92
CA ASP A 287 8.07 -13.56 8.20
C ASP A 287 9.40 -14.29 8.40
N LYS A 288 10.05 -14.06 9.55
CA LYS A 288 11.36 -14.66 9.88
C LYS A 288 11.31 -16.17 10.01
N LYS A 289 10.14 -16.75 10.35
CA LYS A 289 9.94 -18.18 10.55
C LYS A 289 9.42 -18.85 9.27
N ASN A 290 8.65 -18.12 8.48
CA ASN A 290 8.09 -18.59 7.23
C ASN A 290 8.34 -17.55 6.11
N PRO A 291 9.53 -17.55 5.48
CA PRO A 291 9.87 -16.59 4.43
C PRO A 291 8.96 -16.64 3.18
N GLU A 292 8.12 -17.65 3.07
CA GLU A 292 7.11 -17.73 2.01
C GLU A 292 5.92 -16.78 2.25
N ASP A 293 5.76 -16.24 3.47
CA ASP A 293 4.69 -15.29 3.83
C ASP A 293 5.26 -13.96 4.35
N VAL A 294 4.41 -12.97 4.51
CA VAL A 294 4.75 -11.70 5.15
C VAL A 294 4.63 -11.82 6.67
N ASP A 295 5.35 -10.98 7.41
CA ASP A 295 5.24 -10.91 8.87
C ASP A 295 3.86 -10.36 9.28
N THR A 296 3.01 -11.22 9.81
CA THR A 296 1.66 -10.90 10.31
C THR A 296 1.64 -10.05 11.57
N LYS A 297 2.81 -9.76 12.16
CA LYS A 297 2.94 -8.81 13.27
C LYS A 297 3.18 -7.38 12.80
N ALA A 298 3.54 -7.22 11.53
CA ALA A 298 3.63 -5.92 10.90
C ALA A 298 2.22 -5.38 10.59
N GLU A 299 2.15 -4.14 10.16
CA GLU A 299 0.92 -3.49 9.71
C GLU A 299 0.56 -4.04 8.32
N ASP A 300 -0.21 -5.16 8.27
CA ASP A 300 -0.48 -5.93 7.05
C ASP A 300 -1.91 -5.76 6.50
N HIS A 301 -2.73 -4.87 7.08
CA HIS A 301 -4.15 -4.74 6.71
C HIS A 301 -4.38 -4.35 5.24
N LEU A 302 -3.59 -3.40 4.71
CA LEU A 302 -3.70 -3.03 3.30
C LEU A 302 -3.12 -4.11 2.38
N TYR A 303 -2.10 -4.84 2.83
CA TYR A 303 -1.59 -6.02 2.12
C TYR A 303 -2.64 -7.13 2.04
N ASP A 304 -3.33 -7.44 3.14
CA ASP A 304 -4.37 -8.46 3.13
C ASP A 304 -5.57 -8.04 2.26
N ALA A 305 -5.99 -6.77 2.31
CA ALA A 305 -7.00 -6.24 1.38
C ALA A 305 -6.52 -6.34 -0.09
N LEU A 306 -5.26 -6.00 -0.38
CA LEU A 306 -4.67 -6.14 -1.72
C LEU A 306 -4.70 -7.59 -2.18
N ARG A 307 -4.28 -8.51 -1.32
CA ARG A 307 -4.26 -9.95 -1.60
C ARG A 307 -5.67 -10.48 -1.89
N TYR A 308 -6.67 -10.13 -1.09
CA TYR A 308 -8.06 -10.53 -1.33
C TYR A 308 -8.57 -10.01 -2.68
N GLY A 309 -8.28 -8.75 -3.01
CA GLY A 309 -8.65 -8.16 -4.28
C GLY A 309 -8.00 -8.87 -5.47
N ILE A 310 -6.71 -9.10 -5.42
CA ILE A 310 -5.95 -9.75 -6.49
C ILE A 310 -6.42 -11.19 -6.73
N MET A 311 -6.62 -11.96 -5.66
CA MET A 311 -7.03 -13.37 -5.76
C MET A 311 -8.45 -13.54 -6.29
N THR A 312 -9.29 -12.54 -6.17
CA THR A 312 -10.69 -12.57 -6.61
C THR A 312 -10.96 -11.72 -7.85
N ARG A 313 -9.92 -11.13 -8.46
CA ARG A 313 -10.07 -10.30 -9.67
C ARG A 313 -10.82 -11.03 -10.77
N PRO A 314 -11.55 -10.31 -11.63
CA PRO A 314 -12.13 -10.92 -12.83
C PRO A 314 -11.03 -11.55 -13.67
N ARG A 315 -11.28 -12.76 -14.17
CA ARG A 315 -10.42 -13.40 -15.17
C ARG A 315 -11.08 -13.27 -16.52
N SER A 316 -10.28 -13.12 -17.58
CA SER A 316 -10.83 -13.21 -18.93
C SER A 316 -11.33 -14.64 -19.17
N SER A 317 -12.46 -14.77 -19.87
CA SER A 317 -13.07 -16.06 -20.19
C SER A 317 -12.17 -17.02 -20.99
N ILE A 318 -11.12 -16.48 -21.61
CA ILE A 318 -10.12 -17.24 -22.39
C ILE A 318 -9.28 -18.15 -21.49
N TRP A 319 -9.07 -17.81 -20.22
CA TRP A 319 -8.28 -18.60 -19.27
C TRP A 319 -9.14 -19.54 -18.40
N ASP A 320 -10.46 -19.43 -18.46
CA ASP A 320 -11.38 -20.32 -17.74
C ASP A 320 -11.66 -21.66 -18.48
N TYR A 321 -10.94 -21.93 -19.57
CA TYR A 321 -11.00 -23.22 -20.22
C TYR A 321 -10.41 -24.30 -19.33
N ASN A 322 -11.26 -24.92 -18.52
CA ASN A 322 -10.93 -26.11 -17.75
C ASN A 322 -11.54 -27.33 -18.45
N PRO A 323 -10.72 -28.08 -19.19
CA PRO A 323 -11.21 -29.26 -19.91
C PRO A 323 -11.80 -30.35 -19.01
N ALA A 324 -11.49 -30.32 -17.69
CA ALA A 324 -12.02 -31.27 -16.72
C ALA A 324 -13.49 -30.97 -16.33
N LYS A 325 -13.96 -29.72 -16.44
CA LYS A 325 -15.36 -29.38 -16.14
C LYS A 325 -16.36 -29.76 -17.26
N GLN A 326 -15.89 -29.98 -18.49
CA GLN A 326 -16.77 -30.40 -19.59
C GLN A 326 -17.04 -31.93 -19.60
N ARG A 327 -16.31 -32.71 -18.83
CA ARG A 327 -16.54 -34.17 -18.77
C ARG A 327 -17.65 -34.58 -17.81
N SER A 328 -18.19 -33.70 -16.99
CA SER A 328 -19.28 -34.03 -16.06
C SER A 328 -20.70 -33.80 -16.62
N GLY A 329 -20.82 -33.45 -17.89
CA GLY A 329 -22.11 -33.16 -18.55
C GLY A 329 -22.55 -34.19 -19.57
N PHE A 330 -21.83 -35.29 -19.78
CA PHE A 330 -22.31 -36.37 -20.61
C PHE A 330 -23.04 -37.41 -19.72
N GLN A 331 -24.27 -37.09 -19.34
CA GLN A 331 -25.23 -38.13 -19.01
C GLN A 331 -25.69 -38.75 -20.37
N ALA A 332 -25.28 -39.98 -20.59
CA ALA A 332 -25.85 -40.76 -21.67
C ALA A 332 -27.37 -40.87 -21.42
N SER A 333 -28.16 -40.21 -22.23
CA SER A 333 -29.62 -40.30 -22.23
C SER A 333 -30.08 -41.47 -23.06
N ASP A 334 -29.52 -42.66 -22.85
CA ASP A 334 -30.10 -43.86 -23.39
C ASP A 334 -29.75 -45.07 -22.56
N SER A 335 -30.71 -45.55 -21.80
CA SER A 335 -30.61 -46.79 -20.99
C SER A 335 -31.17 -48.01 -21.76
N THR A 336 -31.12 -48.00 -23.10
CA THR A 336 -31.75 -49.03 -23.89
C THR A 336 -30.73 -49.76 -24.79
N PHE A 337 -29.64 -50.26 -24.28
CA PHE A 337 -28.93 -51.40 -24.89
C PHE A 337 -28.26 -52.22 -23.77
N GLY A 338 -29.04 -53.17 -23.26
CA GLY A 338 -28.46 -54.34 -22.61
C GLY A 338 -27.99 -55.33 -23.66
N TYR A 339 -26.74 -55.72 -23.58
CA TYR A 339 -26.20 -57.07 -23.72
C TYR A 339 -24.82 -57.08 -23.16
#